data_560a0a98e7bc4b06a77e4f12d08f0d6b
#
_entry.id   560a0a98e7bc4b06a77e4f12d08f0d6b
#
_cell.length_a   1.000
_cell.length_b   1.000
_cell.length_c   1.000
_cell.angle_alpha   90.00
_cell.angle_beta   90.00
_cell.angle_gamma   90.00
#
_symmetry.space_group_name_H-M   'P 1'
#
loop_
_entity.id
_entity.type
_entity.pdbx_description
1 polymer ?
#
loop_
_entity_poly.entity_id
_entity_poly.type
_entity_poly.pdbx_seq_one_letter_code
_entity_poly.pdbx_strand_id
1 'polypeptide(L)'
;FLLAASTVFSGCNDDDPAYHELVPNTQELIINFDETSEGTIQMLQGNGNYKIVSSNEEVATAVAEESTIKVTALKAGSTHLTVTDWAKKSTSIKVIVDQLSELILATSSTKMYPGESKAVNIYTGNRGYKVTVDKESVVKATVDEEGNIQVESLAPGTAIVTVTDRLNKSAELSVNVIKKLTLDNSEEISYLTVGEPLTLKILNGNGGYT
;
A
#
# COMPACT_ATOMS: atom_id res chain seq x y z
N PHE A 1 65.60 -53.45 -8.02
CA PHE A 1 65.29 -52.34 -8.96
C PHE A 1 63.83 -51.91 -8.78
N LEU A 2 63.67 -50.87 -8.01
CA LEU A 2 62.33 -50.25 -7.80
C LEU A 2 62.27 -48.98 -8.65
N LEU A 3 61.41 -49.00 -9.68
CA LEU A 3 61.10 -47.79 -10.48
C LEU A 3 60.00 -47.00 -9.78
N ALA A 4 60.34 -45.89 -9.26
CA ALA A 4 59.32 -44.92 -8.72
C ALA A 4 58.78 -44.08 -9.88
N ALA A 5 57.54 -44.31 -10.26
CA ALA A 5 56.85 -43.47 -11.19
C ALA A 5 56.30 -42.22 -10.42
N SER A 6 56.90 -41.02 -10.65
CA SER A 6 56.41 -39.75 -10.19
C SER A 6 55.25 -39.33 -11.08
N THR A 7 54.05 -39.41 -10.56
CA THR A 7 52.87 -38.77 -11.17
C THR A 7 52.93 -37.27 -10.90
N VAL A 8 53.21 -36.51 -11.94
CA VAL A 8 53.04 -35.06 -11.94
C VAL A 8 51.55 -34.78 -11.99
N PHE A 9 50.97 -34.37 -10.87
CA PHE A 9 49.65 -33.76 -10.90
C PHE A 9 49.81 -32.36 -11.51
N SER A 10 49.39 -32.23 -12.76
CA SER A 10 49.13 -30.94 -13.37
C SER A 10 47.89 -30.37 -12.66
N GLY A 11 48.13 -29.42 -11.75
CA GLY A 11 47.03 -28.64 -11.20
C GLY A 11 46.36 -27.88 -12.33
N CYS A 12 45.09 -28.16 -12.60
CA CYS A 12 44.26 -27.22 -13.32
C CYS A 12 44.26 -25.93 -12.54
N ASN A 13 44.89 -24.89 -13.08
CA ASN A 13 44.56 -23.53 -12.67
C ASN A 13 43.12 -23.33 -13.13
N ASP A 14 42.18 -23.40 -12.19
CA ASP A 14 40.85 -22.89 -12.38
C ASP A 14 40.92 -21.35 -12.38
N ASP A 15 41.49 -20.77 -13.43
CA ASP A 15 41.31 -19.37 -13.80
C ASP A 15 39.99 -19.21 -14.53
N ASP A 16 38.93 -19.83 -13.99
CA ASP A 16 37.59 -19.55 -14.43
C ASP A 16 37.23 -18.15 -13.88
N PRO A 17 36.91 -17.16 -14.74
CA PRO A 17 36.63 -15.84 -14.28
C PRO A 17 35.48 -15.92 -13.27
N ALA A 18 35.74 -15.45 -12.05
CA ALA A 18 34.75 -15.46 -11.01
C ALA A 18 33.53 -14.61 -11.46
N TYR A 19 32.45 -15.31 -11.85
CA TYR A 19 31.20 -14.64 -12.22
C TYR A 19 30.56 -14.03 -10.99
N HIS A 20 30.25 -12.73 -11.09
CA HIS A 20 29.56 -12.01 -10.03
C HIS A 20 28.05 -12.18 -10.16
N GLU A 21 27.37 -12.27 -9.03
CA GLU A 21 25.91 -12.19 -9.00
C GLU A 21 25.45 -10.78 -9.44
N LEU A 22 24.26 -10.69 -10.04
CA LEU A 22 23.68 -9.40 -10.40
C LEU A 22 23.02 -8.78 -9.16
N VAL A 23 23.57 -7.67 -8.71
CA VAL A 23 23.05 -6.93 -7.55
C VAL A 23 22.75 -5.50 -7.96
N PRO A 24 21.48 -5.14 -8.18
CA PRO A 24 21.08 -3.75 -8.35
C PRO A 24 21.04 -3.03 -7.01
N ASN A 25 21.16 -1.71 -7.01
CA ASN A 25 21.01 -0.87 -5.81
C ASN A 25 19.58 -0.86 -5.26
N THR A 26 18.60 -1.28 -6.07
CA THR A 26 17.19 -1.42 -5.66
C THR A 26 16.52 -2.56 -6.42
N GLN A 27 15.54 -3.21 -5.80
CA GLN A 27 14.65 -4.18 -6.45
C GLN A 27 13.32 -3.54 -6.90
N GLU A 28 13.07 -2.30 -6.50
CA GLU A 28 11.90 -1.54 -6.91
C GLU A 28 12.30 -0.08 -7.20
N LEU A 29 11.93 0.42 -8.38
CA LEU A 29 12.07 1.81 -8.79
C LEU A 29 10.68 2.43 -8.92
N ILE A 30 10.47 3.56 -8.27
CA ILE A 30 9.25 4.34 -8.39
C ILE A 30 9.58 5.65 -9.12
N ILE A 31 8.85 5.93 -10.19
CA ILE A 31 8.96 7.16 -10.98
C ILE A 31 7.63 7.91 -10.88
N ASN A 32 7.67 9.14 -10.34
CA ASN A 32 6.52 10.04 -10.35
C ASN A 32 6.43 10.71 -11.71
N PHE A 33 5.53 10.24 -12.57
CA PHE A 33 5.45 10.64 -13.97
C PHE A 33 5.18 12.15 -14.18
N ASP A 34 4.50 12.80 -13.22
CA ASP A 34 4.25 14.25 -13.26
C ASP A 34 5.48 15.10 -12.88
N GLU A 35 6.49 14.48 -12.24
CA GLU A 35 7.74 15.16 -11.85
C GLU A 35 8.86 14.88 -12.83
N THR A 36 8.98 13.63 -13.27
CA THR A 36 10.01 13.19 -14.20
C THR A 36 9.55 11.97 -14.98
N SER A 37 9.97 11.88 -16.22
CA SER A 37 9.80 10.67 -17.04
C SER A 37 11.00 9.73 -16.98
N GLU A 38 12.02 10.04 -16.20
CA GLU A 38 13.25 9.28 -16.15
C GLU A 38 13.58 8.78 -14.73
N GLY A 39 14.20 7.61 -14.66
CA GLY A 39 14.75 7.04 -13.45
C GLY A 39 16.03 6.27 -13.72
N THR A 40 16.82 6.01 -12.69
CA THR A 40 18.08 5.28 -12.83
C THR A 40 18.19 4.15 -11.81
N ILE A 41 18.78 3.04 -12.25
CA ILE A 41 19.14 1.91 -11.39
C ILE A 41 20.62 1.67 -11.58
N GLN A 42 21.38 1.58 -10.47
CA GLN A 42 22.81 1.29 -10.50
C GLN A 42 23.03 -0.21 -10.25
N MET A 43 23.76 -0.87 -11.12
CA MET A 43 24.24 -2.24 -10.87
C MET A 43 25.48 -2.17 -9.98
N LEU A 44 25.35 -2.62 -8.73
CA LEU A 44 26.43 -2.64 -7.73
C LEU A 44 27.41 -3.78 -8.00
N GLN A 45 26.90 -4.92 -8.51
CA GLN A 45 27.67 -6.07 -8.94
C GLN A 45 27.05 -6.66 -10.22
N GLY A 46 27.87 -7.30 -11.03
CA GLY A 46 27.48 -7.99 -12.24
C GLY A 46 28.64 -8.11 -13.23
N ASN A 47 28.39 -8.78 -14.34
CA ASN A 47 29.44 -9.14 -15.30
C ASN A 47 29.45 -8.22 -16.54
N GLY A 48 28.65 -7.16 -16.54
CA GLY A 48 28.58 -6.17 -17.65
C GLY A 48 27.78 -6.64 -18.88
N ASN A 49 27.78 -5.81 -19.93
CA ASN A 49 27.03 -6.05 -21.16
C ASN A 49 25.55 -6.39 -20.91
N TYR A 50 24.90 -5.58 -20.10
CA TYR A 50 23.53 -5.81 -19.68
C TYR A 50 22.54 -5.69 -20.84
N LYS A 51 21.67 -6.70 -20.99
CA LYS A 51 20.48 -6.66 -21.82
C LYS A 51 19.27 -6.50 -20.91
N ILE A 52 18.35 -5.63 -21.30
CA ILE A 52 17.17 -5.32 -20.51
C ILE A 52 15.93 -5.59 -21.33
N VAL A 53 14.96 -6.26 -20.72
CA VAL A 53 13.64 -6.52 -21.30
C VAL A 53 12.59 -6.04 -20.31
N SER A 54 11.70 -5.16 -20.77
CA SER A 54 10.52 -4.76 -20.02
C SER A 54 9.37 -5.72 -20.28
N SER A 55 8.68 -6.16 -19.23
CA SER A 55 7.49 -7.00 -19.36
C SER A 55 6.29 -6.21 -19.93
N ASN A 56 6.34 -4.88 -19.86
CA ASN A 56 5.34 -3.99 -20.47
C ASN A 56 6.02 -2.68 -20.90
N GLU A 57 6.41 -2.62 -22.17
CA GLU A 57 7.10 -1.46 -22.78
C GLU A 57 6.19 -0.23 -22.92
N GLU A 58 4.85 -0.38 -22.84
CA GLU A 58 3.94 0.78 -22.81
C GLU A 58 4.05 1.55 -21.49
N VAL A 59 4.45 0.89 -20.40
CA VAL A 59 4.60 1.52 -19.08
C VAL A 59 5.99 2.14 -18.93
N ALA A 60 7.04 1.38 -19.20
CA ALA A 60 8.41 1.89 -19.17
C ALA A 60 9.34 1.05 -20.06
N THR A 61 10.31 1.73 -20.66
CA THR A 61 11.45 1.13 -21.35
C THR A 61 12.74 1.39 -20.58
N ALA A 62 13.80 0.63 -20.86
CA ALA A 62 15.09 0.86 -20.22
C ALA A 62 16.26 0.51 -21.15
N VAL A 63 17.38 1.22 -20.98
CA VAL A 63 18.64 0.99 -21.67
C VAL A 63 19.77 0.94 -20.66
N ALA A 64 20.78 0.08 -20.94
CA ALA A 64 21.98 0.03 -20.10
C ALA A 64 23.07 0.93 -20.67
N GLU A 65 23.65 1.75 -19.80
CA GLU A 65 24.88 2.52 -20.05
C GLU A 65 25.91 2.11 -19.01
N GLU A 66 26.85 1.28 -19.41
CA GLU A 66 27.82 0.65 -18.49
C GLU A 66 27.15 -0.08 -17.32
N SER A 67 27.33 0.40 -16.09
CA SER A 67 26.71 -0.14 -14.87
C SER A 67 25.41 0.58 -14.47
N THR A 68 24.96 1.56 -15.25
CA THR A 68 23.75 2.33 -15.00
C THR A 68 22.64 1.92 -15.98
N ILE A 69 21.46 1.63 -15.45
CA ILE A 69 20.27 1.38 -16.25
C ILE A 69 19.42 2.65 -16.22
N LYS A 70 19.25 3.28 -17.36
CA LYS A 70 18.32 4.40 -17.53
C LYS A 70 16.94 3.86 -17.88
N VAL A 71 15.96 4.23 -17.09
CA VAL A 71 14.56 3.85 -17.25
C VAL A 71 13.78 5.06 -17.71
N THR A 72 13.04 4.91 -18.80
CA THR A 72 12.12 5.94 -19.32
C THR A 72 10.69 5.50 -19.09
N ALA A 73 9.96 6.26 -18.29
CA ALA A 73 8.55 6.08 -18.02
C ALA A 73 7.72 6.64 -19.19
N LEU A 74 6.72 5.90 -19.65
CA LEU A 74 5.86 6.27 -20.78
C LEU A 74 4.39 6.42 -20.37
N LYS A 75 3.94 5.66 -19.37
CA LYS A 75 2.56 5.65 -18.92
C LYS A 75 2.48 5.17 -17.46
N ALA A 76 1.54 5.72 -16.69
CA ALA A 76 1.27 5.23 -15.34
C ALA A 76 0.91 3.73 -15.32
N GLY A 77 1.50 2.99 -14.39
CA GLY A 77 1.32 1.56 -14.26
C GLY A 77 2.53 0.88 -13.62
N SER A 78 2.64 -0.43 -13.78
CA SER A 78 3.79 -1.18 -13.30
C SER A 78 4.31 -2.15 -14.37
N THR A 79 5.62 -2.35 -14.36
CA THR A 79 6.31 -3.32 -15.22
C THR A 79 7.47 -3.96 -14.46
N HIS A 80 8.02 -5.03 -14.99
CA HIS A 80 9.25 -5.64 -14.50
C HIS A 80 10.33 -5.55 -15.57
N LEU A 81 11.50 -5.07 -15.17
CA LEU A 81 12.69 -5.09 -16.02
C LEU A 81 13.50 -6.35 -15.69
N THR A 82 13.65 -7.23 -16.66
CA THR A 82 14.58 -8.34 -16.57
C THR A 82 15.92 -7.88 -17.10
N VAL A 83 16.93 -7.84 -16.25
CA VAL A 83 18.31 -7.49 -16.59
C VAL A 83 19.12 -8.77 -16.69
N THR A 84 19.80 -8.97 -17.80
CA THR A 84 20.65 -10.15 -18.06
C THR A 84 22.03 -9.68 -18.48
N ASP A 85 23.08 -10.22 -17.88
CA ASP A 85 24.47 -9.93 -18.22
C ASP A 85 25.03 -10.90 -19.28
N TRP A 86 26.29 -10.68 -19.70
CA TRP A 86 26.94 -11.57 -20.68
C TRP A 86 27.15 -13.00 -20.13
N ALA A 87 27.27 -13.19 -18.83
CA ALA A 87 27.39 -14.50 -18.19
C ALA A 87 26.01 -15.20 -18.06
N LYS A 88 24.95 -14.64 -18.63
CA LYS A 88 23.56 -15.12 -18.59
C LYS A 88 22.95 -15.18 -17.19
N LYS A 89 23.54 -14.48 -16.23
CA LYS A 89 22.89 -14.22 -14.95
C LYS A 89 21.78 -13.20 -15.17
N SER A 90 20.66 -13.33 -14.46
CA SER A 90 19.53 -12.40 -14.58
C SER A 90 18.95 -12.02 -13.23
N THR A 91 18.43 -10.80 -13.15
CA THR A 91 17.67 -10.29 -12.03
C THR A 91 16.43 -9.55 -12.53
N SER A 92 15.40 -9.45 -11.70
CA SER A 92 14.16 -8.76 -12.04
C SER A 92 13.96 -7.56 -11.11
N ILE A 93 13.69 -6.40 -11.68
CA ILE A 93 13.49 -5.16 -10.96
C ILE A 93 12.08 -4.64 -11.29
N LYS A 94 11.28 -4.41 -10.27
CA LYS A 94 9.95 -3.85 -10.43
C LYS A 94 10.03 -2.34 -10.66
N VAL A 95 9.36 -1.84 -11.68
CA VAL A 95 9.22 -0.42 -11.96
C VAL A 95 7.76 -0.02 -11.80
N ILE A 96 7.52 0.99 -10.99
CA ILE A 96 6.22 1.60 -10.80
C ILE A 96 6.29 3.02 -11.35
N VAL A 97 5.46 3.31 -12.33
CA VAL A 97 5.26 4.66 -12.86
C VAL A 97 3.96 5.19 -12.26
N ASP A 98 4.09 6.12 -11.35
CA ASP A 98 2.95 6.73 -10.69
C ASP A 98 2.70 8.12 -11.22
N GLN A 99 1.44 8.44 -11.41
CA GLN A 99 0.99 9.81 -11.62
C GLN A 99 0.63 10.43 -10.28
N LEU A 100 1.05 11.68 -10.04
CA LEU A 100 0.68 12.41 -8.84
C LEU A 100 -0.83 12.63 -8.83
N SER A 101 -1.48 12.11 -7.79
CA SER A 101 -2.92 12.25 -7.63
C SER A 101 -3.23 12.96 -6.31
N GLU A 102 -4.29 13.75 -6.32
CA GLU A 102 -4.88 14.23 -5.06
C GLU A 102 -5.41 13.05 -4.26
N LEU A 103 -5.28 13.12 -2.93
CA LEU A 103 -5.86 12.10 -2.06
C LEU A 103 -7.34 12.39 -1.85
N ILE A 104 -8.19 11.56 -2.44
CA ILE A 104 -9.65 11.71 -2.39
C ILE A 104 -10.27 10.44 -1.80
N LEU A 105 -11.04 10.62 -0.73
CA LEU A 105 -11.81 9.55 -0.10
C LEU A 105 -13.20 9.43 -0.75
N ALA A 106 -13.79 8.24 -0.71
CA ALA A 106 -15.15 7.98 -1.19
C ALA A 106 -16.21 8.84 -0.45
N THR A 107 -15.91 9.26 0.78
CA THR A 107 -16.70 10.17 1.57
C THR A 107 -15.81 10.94 2.54
N SER A 108 -16.17 12.19 2.84
CA SER A 108 -15.52 12.99 3.88
C SER A 108 -16.18 12.85 5.25
N SER A 109 -17.33 12.15 5.33
CA SER A 109 -18.02 11.94 6.60
C SER A 109 -18.81 10.64 6.61
N THR A 110 -18.97 10.05 7.79
CA THR A 110 -19.82 8.89 8.03
C THR A 110 -20.46 8.92 9.41
N LYS A 111 -21.66 8.33 9.53
CA LYS A 111 -22.33 8.08 10.80
C LYS A 111 -22.29 6.60 11.11
N MET A 112 -22.08 6.28 12.39
CA MET A 112 -22.00 4.90 12.88
C MET A 112 -22.64 4.80 14.26
N TYR A 113 -23.05 3.60 14.66
CA TYR A 113 -23.38 3.27 16.04
C TYR A 113 -22.18 2.61 16.71
N PRO A 114 -22.06 2.67 18.06
CA PRO A 114 -20.97 1.98 18.77
C PRO A 114 -20.93 0.47 18.44
N GLY A 115 -19.74 -0.04 18.18
CA GLY A 115 -19.49 -1.46 17.83
C GLY A 115 -19.66 -1.79 16.36
N GLU A 116 -19.90 -0.81 15.49
CA GLU A 116 -19.93 -1.02 14.04
C GLU A 116 -18.54 -0.89 13.42
N SER A 117 -18.32 -1.66 12.36
CA SER A 117 -17.15 -1.54 11.49
C SER A 117 -17.57 -1.17 10.08
N LYS A 118 -16.80 -0.29 9.43
CA LYS A 118 -17.10 0.20 8.07
C LYS A 118 -15.82 0.42 7.28
N ALA A 119 -15.82 -0.05 6.03
CA ALA A 119 -14.77 0.28 5.07
C ALA A 119 -15.10 1.61 4.35
N VAL A 120 -14.08 2.46 4.19
CA VAL A 120 -14.13 3.67 3.38
C VAL A 120 -13.05 3.59 2.32
N ASN A 121 -13.44 3.60 1.06
CA ASN A 121 -12.53 3.46 -0.06
C ASN A 121 -11.78 4.78 -0.32
N ILE A 122 -10.56 4.65 -0.82
CA ILE A 122 -9.79 5.74 -1.37
C ILE A 122 -9.98 5.72 -2.89
N TYR A 123 -10.53 6.81 -3.47
CA TYR A 123 -10.76 6.90 -4.92
C TYR A 123 -9.50 7.21 -5.68
N THR A 124 -8.70 8.15 -5.17
CA THR A 124 -7.41 8.55 -5.75
C THR A 124 -6.41 8.83 -4.65
N GLY A 125 -5.12 8.65 -4.94
CA GLY A 125 -4.02 8.90 -4.01
C GLY A 125 -2.76 8.16 -4.47
N ASN A 126 -1.65 8.41 -3.77
CA ASN A 126 -0.34 7.98 -4.18
C ASN A 126 0.16 6.73 -3.45
N ARG A 127 -0.72 5.89 -2.93
CA ARG A 127 -0.41 4.67 -2.15
C ARG A 127 0.34 4.92 -0.84
N GLY A 128 0.75 3.85 -0.16
CA GLY A 128 1.47 3.96 1.10
C GLY A 128 0.67 4.68 2.19
N TYR A 129 -0.64 4.46 2.19
CA TYR A 129 -1.56 5.15 3.09
C TYR A 129 -1.28 4.82 4.55
N LYS A 130 -1.36 5.87 5.37
CA LYS A 130 -1.31 5.81 6.82
C LYS A 130 -2.52 6.55 7.37
N VAL A 131 -3.02 6.11 8.51
CA VAL A 131 -4.14 6.75 9.19
C VAL A 131 -3.74 7.16 10.60
N THR A 132 -4.25 8.29 11.04
CA THR A 132 -4.21 8.75 12.44
C THR A 132 -5.59 9.16 12.86
N VAL A 133 -5.90 9.03 14.14
CA VAL A 133 -7.20 9.36 14.73
C VAL A 133 -7.00 10.35 15.87
N ASP A 134 -7.74 11.45 15.89
CA ASP A 134 -7.65 12.47 16.93
C ASP A 134 -8.24 12.01 18.28
N LYS A 135 -9.20 11.06 18.24
CA LYS A 135 -9.89 10.52 19.42
C LYS A 135 -10.03 8.99 19.33
N GLU A 136 -8.98 8.28 19.66
CA GLU A 136 -8.95 6.81 19.64
C GLU A 136 -9.94 6.14 20.60
N SER A 137 -10.44 6.88 21.61
CA SER A 137 -11.52 6.40 22.49
C SER A 137 -12.89 6.36 21.80
N VAL A 138 -13.07 7.09 20.71
CA VAL A 138 -14.32 7.15 19.92
C VAL A 138 -14.26 6.22 18.73
N VAL A 139 -13.12 6.21 18.02
CA VAL A 139 -12.93 5.48 16.77
C VAL A 139 -11.50 4.90 16.71
N LYS A 140 -11.36 3.70 16.19
CA LYS A 140 -10.08 3.18 15.65
C LYS A 140 -10.14 3.12 14.13
N ALA A 141 -9.01 3.31 13.49
CA ALA A 141 -8.89 3.18 12.04
C ALA A 141 -7.58 2.49 11.66
N THR A 142 -7.64 1.66 10.62
CA THR A 142 -6.49 0.99 10.01
C THR A 142 -6.62 1.03 8.49
N VAL A 143 -5.53 0.73 7.79
CA VAL A 143 -5.56 0.52 6.34
C VAL A 143 -5.43 -0.98 6.08
N ASP A 144 -6.30 -1.55 5.25
CA ASP A 144 -6.24 -2.94 4.86
C ASP A 144 -5.24 -3.21 3.71
N GLU A 145 -5.08 -4.48 3.31
CA GLU A 145 -4.16 -4.88 2.24
C GLU A 145 -4.56 -4.33 0.87
N GLU A 146 -5.84 -4.08 0.64
CA GLU A 146 -6.37 -3.47 -0.58
C GLU A 146 -6.22 -1.94 -0.60
N GLY A 147 -5.81 -1.33 0.53
CA GLY A 147 -5.64 0.10 0.67
C GLY A 147 -6.91 0.86 1.10
N ASN A 148 -7.94 0.17 1.57
CA ASN A 148 -9.13 0.81 2.11
C ASN A 148 -8.96 1.15 3.60
N ILE A 149 -9.69 2.15 4.07
CA ILE A 149 -9.69 2.55 5.47
C ILE A 149 -10.74 1.72 6.21
N GLN A 150 -10.31 0.90 7.16
CA GLN A 150 -11.21 0.18 8.07
C GLN A 150 -11.43 1.01 9.32
N VAL A 151 -12.68 1.39 9.57
CA VAL A 151 -13.10 2.23 10.71
C VAL A 151 -13.91 1.37 11.67
N GLU A 152 -13.51 1.33 12.94
CA GLU A 152 -14.23 0.68 14.05
C GLU A 152 -14.70 1.75 15.03
N SER A 153 -16.01 1.83 15.26
CA SER A 153 -16.62 2.76 16.22
C SER A 153 -16.68 2.16 17.62
N LEU A 154 -16.21 2.90 18.62
CA LEU A 154 -16.11 2.42 20.01
C LEU A 154 -17.14 3.08 20.92
N ALA A 155 -17.20 4.39 20.94
CA ALA A 155 -18.06 5.14 21.85
C ALA A 155 -18.71 6.35 21.14
N PRO A 156 -19.88 6.82 21.62
CA PRO A 156 -20.51 8.01 21.05
C PRO A 156 -19.61 9.25 21.12
N GLY A 157 -19.55 9.99 20.03
CA GLY A 157 -18.72 11.17 19.87
C GLY A 157 -18.40 11.43 18.40
N THR A 158 -17.58 12.45 18.15
CA THR A 158 -17.06 12.74 16.81
C THR A 158 -15.55 12.65 16.85
N ALA A 159 -14.98 11.88 15.91
CA ALA A 159 -13.54 11.77 15.70
C ALA A 159 -13.19 12.12 14.25
N ILE A 160 -11.98 12.59 14.04
CA ILE A 160 -11.39 12.83 12.72
C ILE A 160 -10.35 11.76 12.47
N VAL A 161 -10.51 11.05 11.37
CA VAL A 161 -9.52 10.13 10.81
C VAL A 161 -8.77 10.87 9.71
N THR A 162 -7.49 11.15 9.91
CA THR A 162 -6.63 11.75 8.89
C THR A 162 -5.91 10.64 8.15
N VAL A 163 -6.09 10.60 6.85
CA VAL A 163 -5.39 9.69 5.93
C VAL A 163 -4.26 10.46 5.27
N THR A 164 -3.09 9.87 5.22
CA THR A 164 -1.92 10.47 4.55
C THR A 164 -1.32 9.43 3.60
N ASP A 165 -0.99 9.84 2.38
CA ASP A 165 -0.29 9.00 1.41
C ASP A 165 1.25 9.13 1.52
N ARG A 166 2.00 8.35 0.71
CA ARG A 166 3.47 8.38 0.72
C ARG A 166 4.08 9.73 0.33
N LEU A 167 3.32 10.60 -0.36
CA LEU A 167 3.74 11.95 -0.77
C LEU A 167 3.29 13.03 0.23
N ASN A 168 2.81 12.61 1.42
CA ASN A 168 2.29 13.47 2.47
C ASN A 168 1.06 14.30 2.04
N LYS A 169 0.34 13.90 0.99
CA LYS A 169 -1.01 14.41 0.73
C LYS A 169 -1.94 13.85 1.79
N SER A 170 -2.87 14.65 2.27
CA SER A 170 -3.80 14.24 3.33
C SER A 170 -5.24 14.51 2.98
N ALA A 171 -6.13 13.66 3.49
CA ALA A 171 -7.57 13.83 3.45
C ALA A 171 -8.18 13.43 4.79
N GLU A 172 -9.29 14.06 5.15
CA GLU A 172 -9.95 13.83 6.43
C GLU A 172 -11.30 13.13 6.24
N LEU A 173 -11.58 12.20 7.15
CA LEU A 173 -12.86 11.55 7.31
C LEU A 173 -13.43 11.87 8.69
N SER A 174 -14.52 12.61 8.72
CA SER A 174 -15.26 12.88 9.96
C SER A 174 -16.16 11.69 10.29
N VAL A 175 -15.94 11.05 11.43
CA VAL A 175 -16.74 9.93 11.92
C VAL A 175 -17.59 10.39 13.09
N ASN A 176 -18.92 10.39 12.92
CA ASN A 176 -19.87 10.73 13.97
C ASN A 176 -20.52 9.45 14.52
N VAL A 177 -20.08 9.03 15.70
CA VAL A 177 -20.66 7.89 16.41
C VAL A 177 -21.83 8.37 17.26
N ILE A 178 -23.04 8.02 16.82
CA ILE A 178 -24.28 8.46 17.44
C ILE A 178 -24.82 7.40 18.40
N LYS A 179 -25.51 7.84 19.45
CA LYS A 179 -26.17 6.92 20.38
C LYS A 179 -27.34 6.23 19.70
N LYS A 180 -27.46 4.92 19.89
CA LYS A 180 -28.65 4.20 19.47
C LYS A 180 -29.84 4.67 20.32
N LEU A 181 -30.97 4.99 19.69
CA LEU A 181 -32.22 5.31 20.42
C LEU A 181 -32.69 4.03 21.10
N THR A 182 -32.86 4.08 22.41
CA THR A 182 -33.46 3.01 23.20
C THR A 182 -34.58 3.57 24.05
N LEU A 183 -35.69 2.85 24.08
CA LEU A 183 -36.85 3.17 24.91
C LEU A 183 -36.89 2.20 26.09
N ASP A 184 -37.42 2.68 27.18
CA ASP A 184 -37.80 1.82 28.31
C ASP A 184 -39.06 1.06 27.91
N ASN A 185 -38.92 -0.18 27.63
CA ASN A 185 -39.99 -1.15 27.39
C ASN A 185 -39.92 -2.31 28.42
N SER A 186 -39.50 -1.98 29.63
CA SER A 186 -39.40 -2.93 30.72
C SER A 186 -40.75 -3.58 31.09
N GLU A 187 -41.87 -2.92 30.70
CA GLU A 187 -43.20 -3.52 30.73
C GLU A 187 -43.59 -3.99 29.35
N GLU A 188 -43.95 -5.25 29.24
CA GLU A 188 -44.48 -5.81 28.00
C GLU A 188 -45.88 -5.22 27.73
N ILE A 189 -45.99 -4.32 26.73
CA ILE A 189 -47.25 -3.71 26.35
C ILE A 189 -48.05 -4.71 25.54
N SER A 190 -48.89 -5.48 26.22
CA SER A 190 -49.71 -6.51 25.56
C SER A 190 -51.04 -5.93 24.99
N TYR A 191 -51.51 -4.80 25.48
CA TYR A 191 -52.67 -4.08 24.95
C TYR A 191 -52.67 -2.61 25.36
N LEU A 192 -53.32 -1.78 24.58
CA LEU A 192 -53.58 -0.36 24.88
C LEU A 192 -55.07 -0.18 25.07
N THR A 193 -55.46 0.57 26.11
CA THR A 193 -56.85 0.93 26.36
C THR A 193 -57.15 2.27 25.64
N VAL A 194 -58.25 2.32 24.89
CA VAL A 194 -58.64 3.52 24.18
C VAL A 194 -58.87 4.68 25.18
N GLY A 195 -58.17 5.82 24.95
CA GLY A 195 -58.23 7.00 25.78
C GLY A 195 -57.22 7.08 26.93
N GLU A 196 -56.42 6.00 27.16
CA GLU A 196 -55.36 6.03 28.16
C GLU A 196 -54.01 6.40 27.48
N PRO A 197 -53.27 7.40 28.02
CA PRO A 197 -51.96 7.75 27.46
C PRO A 197 -50.92 6.71 27.81
N LEU A 198 -50.15 6.31 26.79
CA LEU A 198 -48.92 5.50 26.99
C LEU A 198 -47.71 6.43 27.07
N THR A 199 -46.99 6.37 28.16
CA THR A 199 -45.73 7.09 28.32
C THR A 199 -44.52 6.14 28.07
N LEU A 200 -43.75 6.45 27.04
CA LEU A 200 -42.49 5.77 26.77
C LEU A 200 -41.32 6.63 27.23
N LYS A 201 -40.43 6.08 28.02
CA LYS A 201 -39.24 6.78 28.47
C LYS A 201 -38.09 6.49 27.53
N ILE A 202 -37.42 7.54 27.09
CA ILE A 202 -36.19 7.39 26.31
C ILE A 202 -35.05 7.14 27.29
N LEU A 203 -34.39 5.97 27.18
CA LEU A 203 -33.24 5.58 27.99
C LEU A 203 -31.96 6.13 27.41
N ASN A 204 -31.84 6.13 26.07
CA ASN A 204 -30.66 6.56 25.35
C ASN A 204 -31.03 7.14 23.99
N GLY A 205 -30.21 8.09 23.49
CA GLY A 205 -30.40 8.73 22.18
C GLY A 205 -29.60 10.03 22.08
N ASN A 206 -29.80 10.76 20.98
CA ASN A 206 -29.01 11.93 20.62
C ASN A 206 -29.71 13.30 20.94
N GLY A 207 -30.85 13.26 21.59
CA GLY A 207 -31.66 14.46 21.88
C GLY A 207 -32.47 14.95 20.67
N GLY A 208 -33.20 16.09 20.86
CA GLY A 208 -33.99 16.70 19.78
C GLY A 208 -35.21 15.88 19.34
N TYR A 209 -35.82 15.12 20.26
CA TYR A 209 -37.01 14.30 19.98
C TYR A 209 -38.24 15.18 19.86
N THR A 210 -39.05 14.94 18.84
CA THR A 210 -40.35 15.61 18.58
C THR A 210 -41.45 14.60 18.43
#